data_5d5f6f936805fc980d0c761eaa906eff
#
_entry.id   5d5f6f936805fc980d0c761eaa906eff
#
_cell.length_a   1.000
_cell.length_b   1.000
_cell.length_c   1.000
_cell.angle_alpha   90.00
_cell.angle_beta   90.00
_cell.angle_gamma   90.00
#
_symmetry.space_group_name_H-M   'P 1'
#
loop_
_entity.id
_entity.type
_entity.pdbx_description
1 polymer ?
#
loop_
_entity_poly.entity_id
_entity_poly.type
_entity_poly.pdbx_seq_one_letter_code
_entity_poly.pdbx_strand_id
1 'polypeptide(L)'
;KEVQQLRDVEDILLIGEEKVYDLIDGMFATLSKLQTRKVNIGMDEAHLVGLGRYLILNGVVDRSLLMCQHLERVLDIADKYGFHCQMWSDMFFKLMSADGQYDRDVEIPEETRVYLDRLKDRVTLVYWDYYQDSEEKYNRNFGNHHKISQDIAFAGGAWKWIGFTPHNHFSRLIAVEANKACRANQIKEVIVTGWGDNGGETAQFSILPSLQIWAELS
;
A
#
# COMPACT_ATOMS: atom_id res chain seq x y z
N LYS A 1 15.24 -24.41 1.40
CA LYS A 1 14.47 -25.08 0.31
C LYS A 1 12.96 -24.85 0.46
N GLU A 2 12.38 -24.91 1.67
CA GLU A 2 10.95 -24.72 1.87
C GLU A 2 10.48 -23.31 1.52
N VAL A 3 11.20 -22.27 1.91
CA VAL A 3 10.86 -20.86 1.62
C VAL A 3 10.84 -20.55 0.12
N GLN A 4 11.68 -21.19 -0.68
CA GLN A 4 11.70 -20.99 -2.13
C GLN A 4 10.42 -21.49 -2.83
N GLN A 5 9.71 -22.43 -2.22
CA GLN A 5 8.45 -22.94 -2.76
C GLN A 5 7.29 -21.96 -2.57
N LEU A 6 7.43 -21.01 -1.65
CA LEU A 6 6.40 -20.01 -1.35
C LEU A 6 6.50 -18.75 -2.22
N ARG A 7 7.53 -18.65 -3.07
CA ARG A 7 7.80 -17.45 -3.87
C ARG A 7 7.36 -17.61 -5.31
N ASP A 8 6.75 -16.55 -5.84
CA ASP A 8 6.55 -16.34 -7.27
C ASP A 8 7.88 -15.88 -7.89
N VAL A 9 8.39 -14.76 -7.39
CA VAL A 9 9.72 -14.22 -7.64
C VAL A 9 10.46 -13.97 -6.31
N GLU A 10 11.58 -13.25 -6.34
CA GLU A 10 12.46 -13.11 -5.17
C GLU A 10 11.76 -12.54 -3.92
N ASP A 11 10.90 -11.55 -4.07
CA ASP A 11 10.24 -10.78 -3.01
C ASP A 11 8.70 -10.90 -3.00
N ILE A 12 8.12 -11.69 -3.91
CA ILE A 12 6.67 -11.84 -4.06
C ILE A 12 6.24 -13.27 -3.75
N LEU A 13 5.19 -13.42 -2.96
CA LEU A 13 4.61 -14.71 -2.62
C LEU A 13 3.88 -15.33 -3.82
N LEU A 14 3.92 -16.67 -3.91
CA LEU A 14 3.22 -17.44 -4.93
C LEU A 14 1.72 -17.49 -4.61
N ILE A 15 0.94 -16.69 -5.30
CA ILE A 15 -0.52 -16.65 -5.13
C ILE A 15 -1.13 -18.01 -5.51
N GLY A 16 -2.06 -18.49 -4.69
CA GLY A 16 -2.73 -19.78 -4.89
C GLY A 16 -2.01 -20.99 -4.28
N GLU A 17 -0.76 -20.83 -3.79
CA GLU A 17 -0.07 -21.88 -3.04
C GLU A 17 -0.60 -21.94 -1.59
N GLU A 18 -1.20 -23.04 -1.19
CA GLU A 18 -1.85 -23.17 0.14
C GLU A 18 -0.90 -22.88 1.30
N LYS A 19 0.36 -23.33 1.20
CA LYS A 19 1.38 -23.08 2.23
C LYS A 19 1.68 -21.58 2.45
N VAL A 20 1.44 -20.74 1.46
CA VAL A 20 1.54 -19.28 1.62
C VAL A 20 0.47 -18.81 2.60
N TYR A 21 -0.76 -19.30 2.46
CA TYR A 21 -1.86 -18.92 3.33
C TYR A 21 -1.78 -19.56 4.72
N ASP A 22 -1.20 -20.76 4.84
CA ASP A 22 -0.83 -21.34 6.14
C ASP A 22 0.19 -20.47 6.88
N LEU A 23 1.19 -19.92 6.15
CA LEU A 23 2.16 -18.99 6.72
C LEU A 23 1.48 -17.70 7.18
N ILE A 24 0.63 -17.11 6.34
CA ILE A 24 -0.11 -15.88 6.66
C ILE A 24 -1.04 -16.11 7.86
N ASP A 25 -1.76 -17.23 7.92
CA ASP A 25 -2.61 -17.60 9.06
C ASP A 25 -1.78 -17.68 10.36
N GLY A 26 -0.61 -18.31 10.32
CA GLY A 26 0.31 -18.36 11.45
C GLY A 26 0.82 -16.97 11.91
N MET A 27 1.03 -16.03 10.97
CA MET A 27 1.38 -14.64 11.28
C MET A 27 0.22 -13.95 12.00
N PHE A 28 -1.00 -14.02 11.48
CA PHE A 28 -2.19 -13.44 12.11
C PHE A 28 -2.50 -14.08 13.47
N ALA A 29 -2.34 -15.40 13.62
CA ALA A 29 -2.46 -16.09 14.89
C ALA A 29 -1.46 -15.55 15.93
N THR A 30 -0.26 -15.20 15.50
CA THR A 30 0.75 -14.61 16.37
C THR A 30 0.40 -13.18 16.76
N LEU A 31 0.00 -12.35 15.79
CA LEU A 31 -0.41 -10.96 16.00
C LEU A 31 -1.67 -10.86 16.88
N SER A 32 -2.57 -11.85 16.81
CA SER A 32 -3.81 -11.86 17.60
C SER A 32 -3.59 -11.90 19.11
N LYS A 33 -2.38 -12.22 19.56
CA LYS A 33 -1.97 -12.14 20.98
C LYS A 33 -1.74 -10.70 21.46
N LEU A 34 -1.62 -9.74 20.54
CA LEU A 34 -1.51 -8.32 20.84
C LEU A 34 -2.89 -7.70 21.04
N GLN A 35 -2.95 -6.50 21.64
CA GLN A 35 -4.20 -5.78 21.86
C GLN A 35 -4.72 -5.09 20.58
N THR A 36 -3.81 -4.62 19.70
CA THR A 36 -4.20 -3.96 18.45
C THR A 36 -4.92 -4.92 17.52
N ARG A 37 -5.88 -4.37 16.77
CA ARG A 37 -6.64 -5.10 15.74
C ARG A 37 -6.58 -4.39 14.38
N LYS A 38 -5.66 -3.44 14.22
CA LYS A 38 -5.36 -2.80 12.94
C LYS A 38 -3.95 -3.19 12.52
N VAL A 39 -3.78 -3.60 11.25
CA VAL A 39 -2.51 -4.03 10.67
C VAL A 39 -2.40 -3.60 9.22
N ASN A 40 -1.25 -3.08 8.80
CA ASN A 40 -0.94 -2.92 7.40
C ASN A 40 -0.34 -4.23 6.86
N ILE A 41 -0.92 -4.76 5.79
CA ILE A 41 -0.55 -6.04 5.19
C ILE A 41 0.43 -5.90 4.02
N GLY A 42 0.92 -4.69 3.76
CA GLY A 42 1.89 -4.43 2.68
C GLY A 42 1.24 -4.40 1.30
N MET A 43 1.68 -5.29 0.42
CA MET A 43 1.25 -5.47 -0.97
C MET A 43 1.68 -4.36 -1.93
N ASP A 44 2.63 -3.52 -1.53
CA ASP A 44 3.25 -2.48 -2.35
C ASP A 44 4.30 -3.06 -3.30
N GLU A 45 4.55 -2.33 -4.37
CA GLU A 45 5.65 -2.52 -5.32
C GLU A 45 5.83 -3.95 -5.88
N ALA A 46 4.80 -4.79 -5.81
CA ALA A 46 4.80 -6.15 -6.33
C ALA A 46 4.76 -6.20 -7.87
N HIS A 47 5.72 -5.48 -8.51
CA HIS A 47 5.74 -5.24 -9.95
C HIS A 47 5.76 -6.49 -10.81
N LEU A 48 6.29 -7.59 -10.29
CA LEU A 48 6.42 -8.87 -11.01
C LEU A 48 5.38 -9.91 -10.56
N VAL A 49 4.33 -9.52 -9.83
CA VAL A 49 3.28 -10.45 -9.40
C VAL A 49 2.71 -11.20 -10.59
N GLY A 50 2.67 -12.52 -10.50
CA GLY A 50 2.15 -13.39 -11.55
C GLY A 50 3.07 -13.58 -12.76
N LEU A 51 4.29 -13.03 -12.76
CA LEU A 51 5.24 -13.11 -13.89
C LEU A 51 6.43 -14.05 -13.63
N GLY A 52 6.51 -14.66 -12.46
CA GLY A 52 7.56 -15.61 -12.11
C GLY A 52 7.10 -17.07 -12.21
N ARG A 53 7.18 -17.76 -11.08
CA ARG A 53 6.77 -19.16 -10.99
C ARG A 53 5.28 -19.36 -11.26
N TYR A 54 4.45 -18.37 -10.89
CA TYR A 54 3.02 -18.40 -11.18
C TYR A 54 2.75 -18.53 -12.69
N LEU A 55 3.44 -17.73 -13.50
CA LEU A 55 3.33 -17.78 -14.97
C LEU A 55 3.69 -19.17 -15.52
N ILE A 56 4.74 -19.79 -14.98
CA ILE A 56 5.19 -21.12 -15.42
C ILE A 56 4.13 -22.18 -15.10
N LEU A 57 3.47 -22.08 -13.95
CA LEU A 57 2.51 -23.07 -13.49
C LEU A 57 1.11 -22.89 -14.07
N ASN A 58 0.67 -21.64 -14.26
CA ASN A 58 -0.72 -21.30 -14.54
C ASN A 58 -0.94 -20.57 -15.89
N GLY A 59 0.14 -20.15 -16.56
CA GLY A 59 0.04 -19.33 -17.76
C GLY A 59 -0.25 -17.86 -17.47
N VAL A 60 -0.57 -17.10 -18.53
CA VAL A 60 -0.87 -15.66 -18.44
C VAL A 60 -2.27 -15.45 -17.85
N VAL A 61 -2.36 -14.58 -16.85
CA VAL A 61 -3.61 -14.16 -16.23
C VAL A 61 -3.69 -12.64 -16.11
N ASP A 62 -4.89 -12.11 -15.92
CA ASP A 62 -5.04 -10.71 -15.50
C ASP A 62 -4.46 -10.53 -14.10
N ARG A 63 -3.46 -9.66 -13.98
CA ARG A 63 -2.69 -9.48 -12.75
C ARG A 63 -3.45 -8.68 -11.71
N SER A 64 -4.35 -7.79 -12.14
CA SER A 64 -5.22 -7.05 -11.22
C SER A 64 -6.24 -7.99 -10.56
N LEU A 65 -6.77 -8.91 -11.33
CA LEU A 65 -7.65 -9.97 -10.83
C LEU A 65 -6.89 -10.89 -9.85
N LEU A 66 -5.68 -11.31 -10.23
CA LEU A 66 -4.84 -12.15 -9.38
C LEU A 66 -4.54 -11.48 -8.03
N MET A 67 -4.24 -10.18 -8.02
CA MET A 67 -4.02 -9.39 -6.81
C MET A 67 -5.28 -9.35 -5.92
N CYS A 68 -6.46 -9.13 -6.52
CA CYS A 68 -7.73 -9.14 -5.80
C CYS A 68 -8.04 -10.51 -5.19
N GLN A 69 -7.78 -11.59 -5.90
CA GLN A 69 -7.97 -12.96 -5.38
C GLN A 69 -7.05 -13.24 -4.18
N HIS A 70 -5.80 -12.79 -4.25
CA HIS A 70 -4.88 -12.89 -3.12
C HIS A 70 -5.37 -12.08 -1.93
N LEU A 71 -5.73 -10.82 -2.15
CA LEU A 71 -6.25 -9.92 -1.12
C LEU A 71 -7.48 -10.52 -0.43
N GLU A 72 -8.44 -11.05 -1.18
CA GLU A 72 -9.64 -11.68 -0.61
C GLU A 72 -9.27 -12.79 0.39
N ARG A 73 -8.36 -13.68 0.01
CA ARG A 73 -7.90 -14.77 0.89
C ARG A 73 -7.16 -14.26 2.14
N VAL A 74 -6.36 -13.22 2.01
CA VAL A 74 -5.66 -12.61 3.15
C VAL A 74 -6.67 -11.97 4.10
N LEU A 75 -7.68 -11.28 3.57
CA LEU A 75 -8.74 -10.67 4.39
C LEU A 75 -9.61 -11.72 5.09
N ASP A 76 -9.90 -12.86 4.45
CA ASP A 76 -10.62 -13.96 5.10
C ASP A 76 -9.84 -14.51 6.31
N ILE A 77 -8.51 -14.59 6.19
CA ILE A 77 -7.66 -14.97 7.32
C ILE A 77 -7.66 -13.87 8.40
N ALA A 78 -7.54 -12.61 8.02
CA ALA A 78 -7.56 -11.48 8.95
C ALA A 78 -8.86 -11.41 9.75
N ASP A 79 -10.01 -11.59 9.09
CA ASP A 79 -11.33 -11.61 9.69
C ASP A 79 -11.48 -12.71 10.75
N LYS A 80 -10.90 -13.90 10.52
CA LYS A 80 -10.86 -15.01 11.49
C LYS A 80 -10.28 -14.60 12.84
N TYR A 81 -9.33 -13.62 12.83
CA TYR A 81 -8.66 -13.11 14.02
C TYR A 81 -9.16 -11.73 14.45
N GLY A 82 -10.18 -11.18 13.78
CA GLY A 82 -10.79 -9.89 14.09
C GLY A 82 -9.90 -8.70 13.77
N PHE A 83 -9.04 -8.81 12.74
CA PHE A 83 -8.22 -7.68 12.29
C PHE A 83 -8.93 -6.87 11.20
N HIS A 84 -8.78 -5.54 11.30
CA HIS A 84 -9.02 -4.62 10.21
C HIS A 84 -7.68 -4.35 9.49
N CYS A 85 -7.64 -4.61 8.19
CA CYS A 85 -6.45 -4.49 7.39
C CYS A 85 -6.34 -3.12 6.72
N GLN A 86 -5.10 -2.64 6.61
CA GLN A 86 -4.71 -1.57 5.69
C GLN A 86 -3.76 -2.16 4.66
N MET A 87 -3.74 -1.64 3.43
CA MET A 87 -2.75 -2.02 2.42
C MET A 87 -2.29 -0.81 1.61
N TRP A 88 -1.08 -0.84 1.12
CA TRP A 88 -0.60 0.14 0.16
C TRP A 88 -1.35 0.01 -1.16
N SER A 89 -1.79 1.11 -1.73
CA SER A 89 -2.75 1.11 -2.84
C SER A 89 -2.12 1.11 -4.24
N ASP A 90 -0.82 1.32 -4.34
CA ASP A 90 -0.11 1.58 -5.60
C ASP A 90 -0.31 0.48 -6.65
N MET A 91 -0.35 -0.79 -6.22
CA MET A 91 -0.47 -1.90 -7.16
C MET A 91 -1.80 -1.93 -7.91
N PHE A 92 -2.90 -1.45 -7.31
CA PHE A 92 -4.16 -1.33 -8.05
C PHE A 92 -4.02 -0.38 -9.25
N PHE A 93 -3.35 0.77 -9.04
CA PHE A 93 -3.12 1.75 -10.10
C PHE A 93 -2.11 1.25 -11.13
N LYS A 94 -1.00 0.69 -10.68
CA LYS A 94 0.05 0.16 -11.56
C LYS A 94 -0.44 -0.99 -12.44
N LEU A 95 -1.31 -1.86 -11.93
CA LEU A 95 -1.84 -3.00 -12.68
C LEU A 95 -3.00 -2.65 -13.61
N MET A 96 -3.75 -1.56 -13.32
CA MET A 96 -4.94 -1.17 -14.08
C MET A 96 -4.74 0.09 -14.93
N SER A 97 -3.60 0.78 -14.85
CA SER A 97 -3.29 1.87 -15.76
C SER A 97 -2.66 1.37 -17.07
N ALA A 98 -2.89 2.08 -18.16
CA ALA A 98 -2.42 1.67 -19.49
C ALA A 98 -0.89 1.58 -19.61
N ASP A 99 -0.16 2.39 -18.85
CA ASP A 99 1.30 2.48 -18.88
C ASP A 99 1.99 2.00 -17.60
N GLY A 100 1.23 1.41 -16.65
CA GLY A 100 1.75 0.93 -15.38
C GLY A 100 2.17 2.01 -14.40
N GLN A 101 1.79 3.26 -14.64
CA GLN A 101 2.13 4.39 -13.77
C GLN A 101 1.10 4.58 -12.66
N TYR A 102 1.60 5.01 -11.50
CA TYR A 102 0.78 5.17 -10.30
C TYR A 102 -0.19 6.37 -10.36
N ASP A 103 0.20 7.45 -11.01
CA ASP A 103 -0.53 8.73 -11.04
C ASP A 103 -1.45 8.89 -12.27
N ARG A 104 -1.81 7.79 -12.92
CA ARG A 104 -2.67 7.76 -14.11
C ARG A 104 -4.11 7.39 -13.77
N ASP A 105 -5.01 7.76 -14.67
CA ASP A 105 -6.36 7.23 -14.66
C ASP A 105 -6.35 5.71 -14.84
N VAL A 106 -7.19 5.04 -14.08
CA VAL A 106 -7.33 3.58 -14.14
C VAL A 106 -8.58 3.19 -14.89
N GLU A 107 -8.44 2.15 -15.72
CA GLU A 107 -9.56 1.42 -16.32
C GLU A 107 -9.70 0.10 -15.58
N ILE A 108 -10.77 -0.03 -14.80
CA ILE A 108 -10.99 -1.20 -13.96
C ILE A 108 -11.67 -2.28 -14.82
N PRO A 109 -11.00 -3.42 -15.10
CA PRO A 109 -11.63 -4.54 -15.79
C PRO A 109 -12.88 -5.03 -15.04
N GLU A 110 -13.90 -5.48 -15.78
CA GLU A 110 -15.18 -5.89 -15.19
C GLU A 110 -15.03 -7.01 -14.15
N GLU A 111 -14.22 -8.01 -14.46
CA GLU A 111 -13.94 -9.11 -13.51
C GLU A 111 -13.25 -8.62 -12.24
N THR A 112 -12.31 -7.69 -12.37
CA THR A 112 -11.63 -7.07 -11.22
C THR A 112 -12.59 -6.22 -10.40
N ARG A 113 -13.52 -5.50 -11.04
CA ARG A 113 -14.53 -4.69 -10.36
C ARG A 113 -15.41 -5.54 -9.44
N VAL A 114 -15.83 -6.70 -9.89
CA VAL A 114 -16.63 -7.62 -9.05
C VAL A 114 -15.90 -7.97 -7.73
N TYR A 115 -14.59 -8.17 -7.77
CA TYR A 115 -13.79 -8.38 -6.56
C TYR A 115 -13.67 -7.10 -5.72
N LEU A 116 -13.31 -5.98 -6.34
CA LEU A 116 -13.17 -4.71 -5.63
C LEU A 116 -14.45 -4.32 -4.90
N ASP A 117 -15.62 -4.53 -5.49
CA ASP A 117 -16.90 -4.25 -4.85
C ASP A 117 -17.17 -5.10 -3.60
N ARG A 118 -16.57 -6.30 -3.52
CA ARG A 118 -16.65 -7.15 -2.31
C ARG A 118 -15.60 -6.78 -1.26
N LEU A 119 -14.46 -6.20 -1.68
CA LEU A 119 -13.31 -5.95 -0.82
C LEU A 119 -13.24 -4.53 -0.27
N LYS A 120 -13.86 -3.55 -0.94
CA LYS A 120 -13.75 -2.11 -0.63
C LYS A 120 -14.09 -1.70 0.80
N ASP A 121 -14.96 -2.46 1.47
CA ASP A 121 -15.37 -2.19 2.86
C ASP A 121 -14.61 -3.05 3.89
N ARG A 122 -13.69 -3.91 3.43
CA ARG A 122 -12.92 -4.83 4.27
C ARG A 122 -11.47 -4.40 4.48
N VAL A 123 -11.01 -3.42 3.71
CA VAL A 123 -9.61 -2.96 3.75
C VAL A 123 -9.55 -1.46 3.54
N THR A 124 -8.76 -0.76 4.36
CA THR A 124 -8.41 0.64 4.13
C THR A 124 -7.29 0.73 3.10
N LEU A 125 -7.50 1.44 2.00
CA LEU A 125 -6.46 1.72 1.02
C LEU A 125 -5.57 2.86 1.51
N VAL A 126 -4.28 2.61 1.66
CA VAL A 126 -3.31 3.63 2.03
C VAL A 126 -2.70 4.22 0.77
N TYR A 127 -3.17 5.39 0.39
CA TYR A 127 -2.55 6.19 -0.66
C TYR A 127 -1.24 6.78 -0.12
N TRP A 128 -0.10 6.37 -0.67
CA TRP A 128 1.19 6.92 -0.33
C TRP A 128 1.73 7.78 -1.48
N ASP A 129 2.18 8.97 -1.13
CA ASP A 129 2.84 9.86 -2.10
C ASP A 129 3.76 10.84 -1.36
N TYR A 130 4.99 10.93 -1.82
CA TYR A 130 6.05 11.69 -1.19
C TYR A 130 6.61 12.79 -2.09
N TYR A 131 5.99 13.01 -3.27
CA TYR A 131 6.63 13.72 -4.37
C TYR A 131 5.84 14.91 -4.89
N GLN A 132 4.55 15.01 -4.59
CA GLN A 132 3.70 16.06 -5.16
C GLN A 132 3.88 17.38 -4.43
N ASP A 133 3.94 18.46 -5.20
CA ASP A 133 4.18 19.82 -4.75
C ASP A 133 2.95 20.73 -4.84
N SER A 134 1.77 20.16 -5.13
CA SER A 134 0.53 20.91 -5.22
C SER A 134 -0.68 20.12 -4.74
N GLU A 135 -1.61 20.81 -4.09
CA GLU A 135 -2.89 20.27 -3.64
C GLU A 135 -3.68 19.64 -4.80
N GLU A 136 -3.64 20.24 -6.00
CA GLU A 136 -4.36 19.76 -7.19
C GLU A 136 -3.94 18.34 -7.57
N LYS A 137 -2.63 18.04 -7.55
CA LYS A 137 -2.12 16.71 -7.87
C LYS A 137 -2.58 15.67 -6.86
N TYR A 138 -2.52 16.00 -5.57
CA TYR A 138 -3.05 15.11 -4.52
C TYR A 138 -4.56 14.90 -4.68
N ASN A 139 -5.34 15.94 -4.95
CA ASN A 139 -6.80 15.84 -5.15
C ASN A 139 -7.14 14.95 -6.34
N ARG A 140 -6.40 15.06 -7.46
CA ARG A 140 -6.57 14.16 -8.61
C ARG A 140 -6.35 12.70 -8.21
N ASN A 141 -5.29 12.42 -7.47
CA ASN A 141 -4.97 11.06 -7.05
C ASN A 141 -5.97 10.52 -6.03
N PHE A 142 -6.46 11.34 -5.09
CA PHE A 142 -7.59 10.96 -4.24
C PHE A 142 -8.84 10.64 -5.05
N GLY A 143 -9.15 11.44 -6.09
CA GLY A 143 -10.25 11.18 -7.00
C GLY A 143 -10.14 9.80 -7.68
N ASN A 144 -8.93 9.38 -8.04
CA ASN A 144 -8.69 8.04 -8.58
C ASN A 144 -8.92 6.95 -7.52
N HIS A 145 -8.46 7.15 -6.28
CA HIS A 145 -8.70 6.21 -5.18
C HIS A 145 -10.18 6.04 -4.88
N HIS A 146 -10.96 7.11 -4.93
CA HIS A 146 -12.42 7.08 -4.73
C HIS A 146 -13.18 6.28 -5.81
N LYS A 147 -12.56 6.00 -6.97
CA LYS A 147 -13.13 5.06 -7.96
C LYS A 147 -13.07 3.60 -7.47
N ILE A 148 -12.19 3.30 -6.51
CA ILE A 148 -11.93 1.95 -6.00
C ILE A 148 -12.56 1.76 -4.61
N SER A 149 -12.32 2.68 -3.66
CA SER A 149 -12.80 2.59 -2.29
C SER A 149 -13.13 3.97 -1.71
N GLN A 150 -14.01 3.99 -0.71
CA GLN A 150 -14.24 5.19 0.12
C GLN A 150 -13.44 5.17 1.43
N ASP A 151 -12.91 4.01 1.83
CA ASP A 151 -12.05 3.87 2.99
C ASP A 151 -10.58 4.06 2.60
N ILE A 152 -10.12 5.30 2.74
CA ILE A 152 -8.78 5.74 2.31
C ILE A 152 -8.07 6.40 3.48
N ALA A 153 -6.83 5.96 3.74
CA ALA A 153 -5.85 6.67 4.54
C ALA A 153 -4.77 7.28 3.63
N PHE A 154 -4.07 8.29 4.10
CA PHE A 154 -2.96 8.90 3.39
C PHE A 154 -1.63 8.64 4.10
N ALA A 155 -0.58 8.34 3.34
CA ALA A 155 0.78 8.25 3.86
C ALA A 155 1.67 9.30 3.19
N GLY A 156 2.11 10.28 3.99
CA GLY A 156 3.11 11.27 3.61
C GLY A 156 4.50 10.93 4.13
N GLY A 157 5.51 11.67 3.71
CA GLY A 157 6.90 11.37 4.00
C GLY A 157 7.62 12.45 4.82
N ALA A 158 8.40 11.99 5.81
CA ALA A 158 9.48 12.74 6.43
C ALA A 158 10.79 12.27 5.78
N TRP A 159 11.22 13.00 4.76
CA TRP A 159 12.28 12.60 3.83
C TRP A 159 13.64 12.41 4.51
N LYS A 160 14.16 11.20 4.50
CA LYS A 160 15.51 10.85 4.95
C LYS A 160 16.19 9.72 4.16
N TRP A 161 15.52 9.17 3.16
CA TRP A 161 15.94 7.94 2.46
C TRP A 161 16.78 8.16 1.21
N ILE A 162 17.13 9.41 0.87
CA ILE A 162 17.86 9.74 -0.35
C ILE A 162 19.28 10.28 -0.12
N GLY A 163 19.81 10.24 1.11
CA GLY A 163 21.15 10.76 1.37
C GLY A 163 21.52 10.79 2.85
N PHE A 164 22.57 11.53 3.16
CA PHE A 164 23.15 11.61 4.52
C PHE A 164 22.43 12.61 5.44
N THR A 165 21.55 13.43 4.90
CA THR A 165 20.81 14.45 5.66
C THR A 165 19.33 14.38 5.34
N PRO A 166 18.44 14.73 6.30
CA PRO A 166 17.01 14.78 6.04
C PRO A 166 16.67 15.94 5.12
N HIS A 167 15.68 15.76 4.27
CA HIS A 167 15.17 16.84 3.41
C HIS A 167 13.96 17.53 4.06
N ASN A 168 14.15 18.10 5.26
CA ASN A 168 13.07 18.71 6.05
C ASN A 168 12.33 19.85 5.32
N HIS A 169 13.05 20.62 4.47
CA HIS A 169 12.41 21.68 3.68
C HIS A 169 11.38 21.11 2.70
N PHE A 170 11.76 20.07 1.95
CA PHE A 170 10.86 19.43 1.00
C PHE A 170 9.72 18.71 1.73
N SER A 171 10.01 18.02 2.83
CA SER A 171 8.99 17.39 3.69
C SER A 171 7.93 18.40 4.14
N ARG A 172 8.32 19.63 4.47
CA ARG A 172 7.39 20.71 4.82
C ARG A 172 6.53 21.14 3.63
N LEU A 173 7.12 21.29 2.46
CA LEU A 173 6.38 21.69 1.25
C LEU A 173 5.27 20.67 0.93
N ILE A 174 5.64 19.39 0.83
CA ILE A 174 4.65 18.33 0.54
C ILE A 174 3.63 18.18 1.66
N ALA A 175 4.01 18.33 2.93
CA ALA A 175 3.09 18.25 4.05
C ALA A 175 1.98 19.31 3.98
N VAL A 176 2.30 20.55 3.61
CA VAL A 176 1.31 21.61 3.47
C VAL A 176 0.30 21.29 2.38
N GLU A 177 0.75 20.90 1.21
CA GLU A 177 -0.13 20.62 0.07
C GLU A 177 -0.94 19.32 0.26
N ALA A 178 -0.31 18.27 0.79
CA ALA A 178 -0.99 17.01 1.09
C ALA A 178 -2.08 17.19 2.16
N ASN A 179 -1.82 17.95 3.23
CA ASN A 179 -2.83 18.16 4.28
C ASN A 179 -4.03 19.00 3.81
N LYS A 180 -3.83 19.97 2.88
CA LYS A 180 -4.95 20.65 2.23
C LYS A 180 -5.84 19.66 1.49
N ALA A 181 -5.24 18.79 0.68
CA ALA A 181 -5.95 17.77 -0.07
C ALA A 181 -6.61 16.72 0.86
N CYS A 182 -5.94 16.28 1.92
CA CYS A 182 -6.52 15.37 2.91
C CYS A 182 -7.80 15.95 3.52
N ARG A 183 -7.79 17.24 3.91
CA ARG A 183 -8.98 17.92 4.41
C ARG A 183 -10.08 18.04 3.36
N ALA A 184 -9.74 18.41 2.12
CA ALA A 184 -10.70 18.51 1.02
C ALA A 184 -11.38 17.18 0.71
N ASN A 185 -10.66 16.07 0.83
CA ASN A 185 -11.15 14.71 0.60
C ASN A 185 -11.62 13.99 1.87
N GLN A 186 -11.71 14.69 3.01
CA GLN A 186 -12.19 14.17 4.30
C GLN A 186 -11.41 12.94 4.80
N ILE A 187 -10.11 12.87 4.50
CA ILE A 187 -9.21 11.79 4.95
C ILE A 187 -9.07 11.90 6.47
N LYS A 188 -9.35 10.81 7.18
CA LYS A 188 -9.38 10.76 8.63
C LYS A 188 -8.09 10.25 9.26
N GLU A 189 -7.24 9.59 8.48
CA GLU A 189 -6.01 8.98 8.96
C GLU A 189 -4.84 9.39 8.06
N VAL A 190 -3.83 9.99 8.69
CA VAL A 190 -2.57 10.37 8.04
C VAL A 190 -1.43 9.62 8.72
N ILE A 191 -0.67 8.88 7.93
CA ILE A 191 0.53 8.16 8.36
C ILE A 191 1.74 8.94 7.86
N VAL A 192 2.76 9.12 8.69
CA VAL A 192 4.00 9.76 8.27
C VAL A 192 5.13 8.76 8.30
N THR A 193 5.69 8.48 7.14
CA THR A 193 6.77 7.52 6.96
C THR A 193 8.14 8.19 6.99
N GLY A 194 9.14 7.46 7.50
CA GLY A 194 10.55 7.88 7.48
C GLY A 194 11.40 6.70 7.04
N TRP A 195 11.31 6.35 5.75
CA TRP A 195 12.00 5.20 5.17
C TRP A 195 13.51 5.27 5.33
N GLY A 196 14.15 4.13 5.35
CA GLY A 196 15.60 4.01 5.50
C GLY A 196 16.25 3.27 4.33
N ASP A 197 15.67 3.38 3.13
CA ASP A 197 16.16 2.74 1.90
C ASP A 197 17.68 2.81 1.79
N ASN A 198 18.32 2.09 0.95
CA ASN A 198 19.76 2.19 0.67
C ASN A 198 20.70 2.36 1.90
N GLY A 199 20.35 1.74 3.03
CA GLY A 199 21.22 1.68 4.20
C GLY A 199 20.90 2.66 5.34
N GLY A 200 20.01 3.62 5.15
CA GLY A 200 19.53 4.51 6.23
C GLY A 200 20.61 5.38 6.84
N GLU A 201 21.49 5.98 6.02
CA GLU A 201 22.64 6.81 6.43
C GLU A 201 22.21 8.04 7.22
N THR A 202 21.02 8.56 6.95
CA THR A 202 20.48 9.72 7.68
C THR A 202 20.05 9.32 9.09
N ALA A 203 20.51 10.03 10.09
CA ALA A 203 20.16 9.80 11.49
C ALA A 203 18.63 9.81 11.70
N GLN A 204 18.08 8.82 12.39
CA GLN A 204 16.63 8.65 12.57
C GLN A 204 15.96 9.87 13.21
N PHE A 205 16.59 10.49 14.22
CA PHE A 205 16.02 11.63 14.91
C PHE A 205 16.08 12.95 14.13
N SER A 206 16.79 13.00 13.01
CA SER A 206 16.91 14.21 12.19
C SER A 206 15.61 14.60 11.48
N ILE A 207 14.62 13.72 11.42
CA ILE A 207 13.30 13.97 10.83
C ILE A 207 12.29 14.55 11.83
N LEU A 208 12.64 14.69 13.12
CA LEU A 208 11.70 15.23 14.12
C LEU A 208 11.05 16.56 13.72
N PRO A 209 11.77 17.52 13.10
CA PRO A 209 11.15 18.76 12.60
C PRO A 209 10.06 18.50 11.56
N SER A 210 10.27 17.53 10.65
CA SER A 210 9.25 17.14 9.66
C SER A 210 8.04 16.47 10.31
N LEU A 211 8.25 15.59 11.30
CA LEU A 211 7.16 14.96 12.04
C LEU A 211 6.32 15.98 12.81
N GLN A 212 6.99 16.99 13.44
CA GLN A 212 6.29 18.08 14.11
C GLN A 212 5.40 18.87 13.13
N ILE A 213 5.91 19.18 11.95
CA ILE A 213 5.14 19.91 10.92
C ILE A 213 3.92 19.10 10.47
N TRP A 214 4.09 17.81 10.22
CA TRP A 214 2.96 16.94 9.88
C TRP A 214 1.90 16.92 11.00
N ALA A 215 2.32 16.79 12.25
CA ALA A 215 1.40 16.79 13.40
C ALA A 215 0.65 18.12 13.58
N GLU A 216 1.28 19.27 13.29
CA GLU A 216 0.65 20.59 13.38
C GLU A 216 -0.35 20.86 12.25
N LEU A 217 -0.18 20.19 11.10
CA LEU A 217 -1.00 20.39 9.91
C LEU A 217 -2.18 19.39 9.80
N SER A 218 -2.13 18.26 10.49
CA SER A 218 -3.13 17.18 10.41
C SER A 218 -4.42 17.41 11.19
#